data_44358abbe82b8043a848fcbc43dcf4fe
#
_entry.id   44358abbe82b8043a848fcbc43dcf4fe
#
_cell.length_a   1.000
_cell.length_b   1.000
_cell.length_c   1.000
_cell.angle_alpha   90.00
_cell.angle_beta   90.00
_cell.angle_gamma   90.00
#
_symmetry.space_group_name_H-M   'P 1'
#
loop_
_entity.id
_entity.type
_entity.pdbx_description
1 polymer ?
#
loop_
_entity_poly.entity_id
_entity_poly.type
_entity_poly.pdbx_seq_one_letter_code
_entity_poly.pdbx_strand_id
1 'polypeptide(L)'
;IIQPISILLIITRKNLGKKNCETTAADRNEIVKMLLDFKETKRSKIFPNKEFGYYNVPVDRPLRLVYENPEKIVLPALKNKKDEEFLQRVVDVWKEYLGGHTVGDFALFVMLEQIKMKLPATKVGLVRKYLGKRCADADVCFSKPTKRDSAVVADPTLHDTEQVPLLYPGGIDAFMEKEVLPYTPDAFYNAEDVVVGYELSFTKYFYKPAQLRSIADITTDINGIEDKLKGVLKDILKV
;
A
#
# COMPACT_ATOMS: atom_id res chain seq x y z
N ILE A 1 20.08 -21.92 -1.19
CA ILE A 1 19.97 -21.73 -2.65
C ILE A 1 18.61 -22.28 -3.08
N ILE A 2 17.82 -21.50 -3.78
CA ILE A 2 16.49 -21.90 -4.27
C ILE A 2 16.55 -21.94 -5.80
N GLN A 3 15.96 -22.98 -6.38
CA GLN A 3 15.84 -23.14 -7.82
C GLN A 3 14.37 -23.02 -8.25
N PRO A 4 13.89 -21.87 -8.70
CA PRO A 4 12.59 -21.77 -9.31
C PRO A 4 12.58 -22.42 -10.71
N ILE A 5 11.59 -23.24 -10.97
CA ILE A 5 11.40 -23.96 -12.22
C ILE A 5 10.06 -23.53 -12.85
N SER A 6 10.12 -22.99 -14.06
CA SER A 6 8.92 -22.64 -14.83
C SER A 6 8.56 -23.76 -15.80
N ILE A 7 7.30 -24.19 -15.78
CA ILE A 7 6.79 -25.28 -16.62
C ILE A 7 5.66 -24.76 -17.49
N LEU A 8 5.65 -25.21 -18.75
CA LEU A 8 4.52 -25.00 -19.64
C LEU A 8 3.41 -26.00 -19.26
N LEU A 9 2.38 -25.52 -18.60
CA LEU A 9 1.21 -26.33 -18.29
C LEU A 9 0.36 -26.53 -19.55
N ILE A 10 -0.10 -27.77 -19.77
CA ILE A 10 -1.05 -28.04 -20.87
C ILE A 10 -2.43 -27.62 -20.41
N ILE A 11 -3.06 -26.72 -21.18
CA ILE A 11 -4.45 -26.31 -20.96
C ILE A 11 -5.35 -27.50 -21.25
N THR A 12 -6.10 -27.96 -20.26
CA THR A 12 -7.07 -29.04 -20.42
C THR A 12 -8.42 -28.50 -20.87
N ARG A 13 -9.09 -29.23 -21.79
CA ARG A 13 -10.47 -28.91 -22.18
C ARG A 13 -11.50 -29.30 -21.12
N LYS A 14 -11.09 -30.01 -20.06
CA LYS A 14 -11.98 -30.39 -18.95
C LYS A 14 -12.05 -29.27 -17.93
N ASN A 15 -13.25 -28.87 -17.60
CA ASN A 15 -13.49 -27.91 -16.53
C ASN A 15 -13.30 -28.61 -15.17
N LEU A 16 -12.12 -28.40 -14.57
CA LEU A 16 -11.74 -28.92 -13.25
C LEU A 16 -11.95 -27.87 -12.14
N GLY A 17 -13.01 -27.11 -12.22
CA GLY A 17 -13.27 -25.98 -11.34
C GLY A 17 -12.40 -24.77 -11.71
N LYS A 18 -11.61 -24.25 -10.75
CA LYS A 18 -10.69 -23.12 -11.00
C LYS A 18 -9.39 -23.53 -11.75
N LYS A 19 -9.15 -24.83 -11.95
CA LYS A 19 -7.97 -25.34 -12.65
C LYS A 19 -8.27 -25.54 -14.13
N ASN A 20 -7.61 -24.79 -14.98
CA ASN A 20 -7.65 -24.93 -16.43
C ASN A 20 -6.38 -25.58 -17.02
N CYS A 21 -5.44 -25.98 -16.18
CA CYS A 21 -4.17 -26.56 -16.56
C CYS A 21 -3.84 -27.79 -15.73
N GLU A 22 -3.15 -28.76 -16.31
CA GLU A 22 -2.69 -29.99 -15.67
C GLU A 22 -1.22 -30.24 -16.00
N THR A 23 -0.45 -30.76 -15.01
CA THR A 23 0.92 -31.24 -15.22
C THR A 23 0.90 -32.69 -15.68
N THR A 24 1.47 -32.97 -16.85
CA THR A 24 1.60 -34.34 -17.34
C THR A 24 2.69 -35.14 -16.62
N ALA A 25 2.73 -36.46 -16.80
CA ALA A 25 3.82 -37.27 -16.28
C ALA A 25 5.18 -36.86 -16.88
N ALA A 26 5.22 -36.45 -18.16
CA ALA A 26 6.43 -35.97 -18.81
C ALA A 26 6.92 -34.65 -18.16
N ASP A 27 6.01 -33.71 -17.89
CA ASP A 27 6.36 -32.45 -17.21
C ASP A 27 6.94 -32.70 -15.82
N ARG A 28 6.33 -33.62 -15.05
CA ARG A 28 6.85 -33.97 -13.72
C ARG A 28 8.24 -34.56 -13.77
N ASN A 29 8.52 -35.46 -14.75
CA ASN A 29 9.84 -36.04 -14.95
C ASN A 29 10.87 -34.97 -15.38
N GLU A 30 10.48 -34.01 -16.25
CA GLU A 30 11.33 -32.89 -16.64
C GLU A 30 11.67 -32.00 -15.42
N ILE A 31 10.69 -31.69 -14.55
CA ILE A 31 10.94 -30.95 -13.31
C ILE A 31 11.97 -31.65 -12.43
N VAL A 32 11.75 -32.95 -12.16
CA VAL A 32 12.65 -33.74 -11.31
C VAL A 32 14.05 -33.75 -11.89
N LYS A 33 14.18 -33.95 -13.20
CA LYS A 33 15.48 -33.92 -13.89
C LYS A 33 16.16 -32.55 -13.76
N MET A 34 15.46 -31.43 -14.03
CA MET A 34 16.02 -30.09 -13.87
C MET A 34 16.47 -29.81 -12.44
N LEU A 35 15.71 -30.28 -11.44
CA LEU A 35 16.05 -30.14 -10.03
C LEU A 35 17.30 -30.94 -9.65
N LEU A 36 17.39 -32.20 -10.10
CA LEU A 36 18.52 -33.08 -9.82
C LEU A 36 19.80 -32.65 -10.55
N ASP A 37 19.69 -32.23 -11.80
CA ASP A 37 20.82 -31.74 -12.59
C ASP A 37 21.39 -30.41 -12.05
N PHE A 38 20.60 -29.67 -11.26
CA PHE A 38 20.93 -28.41 -10.65
C PHE A 38 21.65 -27.45 -11.64
N LYS A 39 21.04 -27.26 -12.81
CA LYS A 39 21.58 -26.40 -13.88
C LYS A 39 20.58 -25.34 -14.31
N GLU A 40 21.10 -24.17 -14.62
CA GLU A 40 20.30 -23.13 -15.22
C GLU A 40 19.94 -23.46 -16.66
N THR A 41 18.68 -23.23 -17.01
CA THR A 41 18.15 -23.40 -18.34
C THR A 41 17.19 -22.24 -18.66
N LYS A 42 16.55 -22.27 -19.82
CA LYS A 42 15.47 -21.30 -20.15
C LYS A 42 14.27 -21.40 -19.21
N ARG A 43 14.08 -22.54 -18.53
CA ARG A 43 12.96 -22.85 -17.63
C ARG A 43 13.37 -23.01 -16.17
N SER A 44 14.66 -22.96 -15.86
CA SER A 44 15.21 -23.13 -14.52
C SER A 44 16.23 -22.06 -14.21
N LYS A 45 16.11 -21.43 -13.04
CA LYS A 45 17.04 -20.41 -12.54
C LYS A 45 17.50 -20.79 -11.16
N ILE A 46 18.72 -20.42 -10.82
CA ILE A 46 19.34 -20.69 -9.53
C ILE A 46 19.75 -19.39 -8.89
N PHE A 47 19.24 -19.11 -7.70
CA PHE A 47 19.52 -17.90 -6.96
C PHE A 47 19.88 -18.21 -5.51
N PRO A 48 20.75 -17.41 -4.87
CA PRO A 48 20.90 -17.45 -3.43
C PRO A 48 19.59 -17.04 -2.73
N ASN A 49 19.35 -17.57 -1.54
CA ASN A 49 18.11 -17.31 -0.80
C ASN A 49 17.83 -15.81 -0.59
N LYS A 50 18.89 -15.02 -0.41
CA LYS A 50 18.78 -13.56 -0.22
C LYS A 50 18.14 -12.80 -1.39
N GLU A 51 18.21 -13.35 -2.60
CA GLU A 51 17.57 -12.77 -3.79
C GLU A 51 16.04 -12.77 -3.72
N PHE A 52 15.47 -13.66 -2.92
CA PHE A 52 14.03 -13.77 -2.73
C PHE A 52 13.56 -13.11 -1.45
N GLY A 53 14.50 -12.62 -0.64
CA GLY A 53 14.20 -11.97 0.62
C GLY A 53 13.96 -10.47 0.44
N TYR A 54 13.09 -9.95 1.26
CA TYR A 54 12.80 -8.53 1.37
C TYR A 54 12.49 -8.14 2.80
N TYR A 55 12.71 -6.89 3.12
CA TYR A 55 12.18 -6.25 4.30
C TYR A 55 10.78 -5.73 3.97
N ASN A 56 9.80 -6.15 4.76
CA ASN A 56 8.47 -5.57 4.75
C ASN A 56 8.50 -4.40 5.73
N VAL A 57 8.52 -3.20 5.20
CA VAL A 57 8.73 -1.96 5.95
C VAL A 57 7.40 -1.21 6.03
N PRO A 58 6.77 -1.15 7.21
CA PRO A 58 5.61 -0.28 7.42
C PRO A 58 6.05 1.18 7.28
N VAL A 59 5.44 1.90 6.36
CA VAL A 59 5.72 3.32 6.09
C VAL A 59 4.53 4.14 6.53
N ASP A 60 4.76 5.01 7.49
CA ASP A 60 3.75 5.87 8.07
C ASP A 60 3.97 7.33 7.68
N ARG A 61 2.90 8.10 7.69
CA ARG A 61 2.96 9.56 7.60
C ARG A 61 2.39 10.19 8.87
N PRO A 62 2.89 11.37 9.28
CA PRO A 62 2.46 12.01 10.51
C PRO A 62 1.01 12.44 10.45
N LEU A 63 0.29 12.19 11.54
CA LEU A 63 -1.04 12.74 11.74
C LEU A 63 -0.93 14.26 11.92
N ARG A 64 -1.72 15.02 11.15
CA ARG A 64 -1.78 16.48 11.18
C ARG A 64 -3.21 16.93 11.39
N LEU A 65 -3.47 17.66 12.43
CA LEU A 65 -4.82 18.06 12.80
C LEU A 65 -4.91 19.57 13.08
N VAL A 66 -6.02 20.14 12.64
CA VAL A 66 -6.49 21.45 13.05
C VAL A 66 -7.82 21.30 13.76
N TYR A 67 -8.10 22.24 14.65
CA TYR A 67 -9.36 22.38 15.37
C TYR A 67 -10.01 23.68 14.87
N GLU A 68 -11.05 23.51 14.05
CA GLU A 68 -11.76 24.65 13.43
C GLU A 68 -12.96 25.03 14.30
N ASN A 69 -13.23 26.29 14.35
CA ASN A 69 -14.37 26.97 14.98
C ASN A 69 -15.30 26.09 15.86
N PRO A 70 -15.14 26.16 17.18
CA PRO A 70 -15.89 25.32 18.13
C PRO A 70 -17.42 25.56 18.09
N GLU A 71 -17.89 26.68 17.54
CA GLU A 71 -19.32 26.98 17.43
C GLU A 71 -20.03 26.09 16.38
N LYS A 72 -19.29 25.59 15.40
CA LYS A 72 -19.81 24.70 14.34
C LYS A 72 -19.69 23.21 14.70
N ILE A 73 -19.10 22.89 15.84
CA ILE A 73 -18.91 21.49 16.24
C ILE A 73 -20.20 20.95 16.81
N VAL A 74 -20.74 19.95 16.14
CA VAL A 74 -21.83 19.12 16.66
C VAL A 74 -21.20 17.85 17.24
N LEU A 75 -21.19 17.74 18.57
CA LEU A 75 -20.69 16.53 19.23
C LEU A 75 -21.67 15.38 18.98
N PRO A 76 -21.16 14.22 18.55
CA PRO A 76 -22.03 13.05 18.41
C PRO A 76 -22.45 12.54 19.81
N ALA A 77 -23.64 11.96 19.91
CA ALA A 77 -24.06 11.27 21.11
C ALA A 77 -23.14 10.05 21.35
N LEU A 78 -22.41 10.05 22.45
CA LEU A 78 -21.51 8.97 22.82
C LEU A 78 -22.17 7.98 23.77
N LYS A 79 -21.82 6.69 23.66
CA LYS A 79 -22.29 5.67 24.60
C LYS A 79 -21.90 5.98 26.06
N ASN A 80 -20.76 6.65 26.26
CA ASN A 80 -20.25 7.04 27.56
C ASN A 80 -20.49 8.54 27.79
N LYS A 81 -21.44 8.86 28.61
CA LYS A 81 -21.78 10.26 28.98
C LYS A 81 -20.61 11.06 29.55
N LYS A 82 -19.70 10.42 30.30
CA LYS A 82 -18.50 11.09 30.83
C LYS A 82 -17.53 11.54 29.74
N ASP A 83 -17.50 10.85 28.62
CA ASP A 83 -16.69 11.23 27.45
C ASP A 83 -17.34 12.40 26.70
N GLU A 84 -18.64 12.40 26.60
CA GLU A 84 -19.42 13.50 26.02
C GLU A 84 -19.28 14.80 26.84
N GLU A 85 -19.46 14.72 28.14
CA GLU A 85 -19.25 15.84 29.10
C GLU A 85 -17.80 16.36 29.01
N PHE A 86 -16.82 15.47 28.89
CA PHE A 86 -15.42 15.86 28.74
C PHE A 86 -15.18 16.63 27.45
N LEU A 87 -15.70 16.15 26.31
CA LEU A 87 -15.57 16.85 25.04
C LEU A 87 -16.26 18.21 25.06
N GLN A 88 -17.46 18.28 25.63
CA GLN A 88 -18.17 19.55 25.79
C GLN A 88 -17.35 20.55 26.58
N ARG A 89 -16.76 20.11 27.70
CA ARG A 89 -15.86 20.97 28.51
C ARG A 89 -14.64 21.44 27.73
N VAL A 90 -14.05 20.60 26.88
CA VAL A 90 -12.94 21.02 26.00
C VAL A 90 -13.39 22.12 25.03
N VAL A 91 -14.57 21.99 24.44
CA VAL A 91 -15.16 22.99 23.53
C VAL A 91 -15.43 24.31 24.26
N ASP A 92 -15.99 24.27 25.45
CA ASP A 92 -16.31 25.46 26.23
C ASP A 92 -15.04 26.22 26.65
N VAL A 93 -14.03 25.50 27.14
CA VAL A 93 -12.72 26.06 27.51
C VAL A 93 -11.99 26.62 26.27
N TRP A 94 -12.06 25.95 25.14
CA TRP A 94 -11.48 26.46 23.89
C TRP A 94 -12.13 27.79 23.46
N LYS A 95 -13.46 27.92 23.56
CA LYS A 95 -14.16 29.20 23.35
C LYS A 95 -13.71 30.29 24.31
N GLU A 96 -13.62 29.96 25.57
CA GLU A 96 -13.26 30.90 26.63
C GLU A 96 -11.83 31.42 26.50
N TYR A 97 -10.84 30.52 26.32
CA TYR A 97 -9.42 30.88 26.41
C TYR A 97 -8.77 31.18 25.06
N LEU A 98 -9.25 30.60 23.97
CA LEU A 98 -8.71 30.78 22.62
C LEU A 98 -9.67 31.55 21.69
N GLY A 99 -10.76 32.13 22.23
CA GLY A 99 -11.72 32.91 21.46
C GLY A 99 -12.36 32.15 20.30
N GLY A 100 -12.36 30.82 20.33
CA GLY A 100 -12.89 29.99 19.26
C GLY A 100 -12.12 30.04 17.94
N HIS A 101 -10.89 30.55 17.92
CA HIS A 101 -10.05 30.57 16.71
C HIS A 101 -9.60 29.16 16.32
N THR A 102 -9.30 28.98 15.04
CA THR A 102 -8.66 27.76 14.51
C THR A 102 -7.29 27.59 15.12
N VAL A 103 -7.02 26.43 15.69
CA VAL A 103 -5.75 26.13 16.39
C VAL A 103 -5.21 24.76 15.95
N GLY A 104 -3.89 24.57 16.05
CA GLY A 104 -3.23 23.28 15.87
C GLY A 104 -3.31 22.40 17.11
N ASP A 105 -2.98 21.12 16.94
CA ASP A 105 -3.02 20.11 18.01
C ASP A 105 -2.18 20.52 19.23
N PHE A 106 -0.95 20.93 19.00
CA PHE A 106 -0.06 21.37 20.07
C PHE A 106 -0.63 22.54 20.88
N ALA A 107 -1.13 23.58 20.21
CA ALA A 107 -1.64 24.78 20.87
C ALA A 107 -2.86 24.48 21.73
N LEU A 108 -3.80 23.67 21.23
CA LEU A 108 -4.98 23.24 21.98
C LEU A 108 -4.57 22.50 23.25
N PHE A 109 -3.71 21.49 23.15
CA PHE A 109 -3.33 20.69 24.30
C PHE A 109 -2.46 21.41 25.33
N VAL A 110 -1.59 22.34 24.90
CA VAL A 110 -0.85 23.22 25.84
C VAL A 110 -1.82 24.08 26.66
N MET A 111 -2.83 24.66 26.01
CA MET A 111 -3.85 25.43 26.71
C MET A 111 -4.63 24.54 27.71
N LEU A 112 -5.05 23.35 27.33
CA LEU A 112 -5.75 22.40 28.22
C LEU A 112 -4.89 21.97 29.40
N GLU A 113 -3.56 21.84 29.22
CA GLU A 113 -2.61 21.57 30.29
C GLU A 113 -2.46 22.75 31.26
N GLN A 114 -2.39 23.99 30.74
CA GLN A 114 -2.27 25.21 31.55
C GLN A 114 -3.44 25.39 32.54
N ILE A 115 -4.65 25.00 32.14
CA ILE A 115 -5.83 25.01 33.01
C ILE A 115 -5.92 23.73 33.86
N LYS A 116 -4.87 22.93 33.93
CA LYS A 116 -4.76 21.71 34.75
C LYS A 116 -5.83 20.64 34.40
N MET A 117 -6.29 20.59 33.17
CA MET A 117 -7.17 19.53 32.70
C MET A 117 -6.40 18.21 32.61
N LYS A 118 -6.94 17.13 33.21
CA LYS A 118 -6.32 15.81 33.14
C LYS A 118 -6.47 15.24 31.71
N LEU A 119 -5.33 15.00 31.04
CA LEU A 119 -5.25 14.53 29.66
C LEU A 119 -4.57 13.14 29.53
N PRO A 120 -5.18 12.07 30.06
CA PRO A 120 -4.67 10.72 29.78
C PRO A 120 -4.75 10.41 28.27
N ALA A 121 -3.92 9.50 27.79
CA ALA A 121 -3.83 9.17 26.36
C ALA A 121 -5.19 8.85 25.71
N THR A 122 -6.08 8.20 26.46
CA THR A 122 -7.45 7.91 26.00
C THR A 122 -8.26 9.18 25.72
N LYS A 123 -8.11 10.22 26.56
CA LYS A 123 -8.79 11.50 26.37
C LYS A 123 -8.18 12.33 25.26
N VAL A 124 -6.85 12.29 25.10
CA VAL A 124 -6.16 12.88 23.94
C VAL A 124 -6.69 12.27 22.63
N GLY A 125 -6.75 10.92 22.55
CA GLY A 125 -7.32 10.24 21.40
C GLY A 125 -8.79 10.61 21.12
N LEU A 126 -9.57 10.81 22.17
CA LEU A 126 -10.97 11.22 22.06
C LEU A 126 -11.10 12.63 21.43
N VAL A 127 -10.33 13.60 21.91
CA VAL A 127 -10.29 14.99 21.40
C VAL A 127 -9.88 14.97 19.93
N ARG A 128 -8.79 14.30 19.59
CA ARG A 128 -8.32 14.18 18.20
C ARG A 128 -9.34 13.57 17.27
N LYS A 129 -10.02 12.53 17.72
CA LYS A 129 -11.02 11.81 16.91
C LYS A 129 -12.26 12.63 16.60
N TYR A 130 -12.77 13.36 17.57
CA TYR A 130 -14.08 14.00 17.46
C TYR A 130 -14.02 15.52 17.21
N LEU A 131 -12.94 16.18 17.58
CA LEU A 131 -12.79 17.62 17.40
C LEU A 131 -11.74 17.97 16.35
N GLY A 132 -10.77 17.08 16.09
CA GLY A 132 -9.71 17.31 15.12
C GLY A 132 -10.17 17.06 13.67
N LYS A 133 -9.75 17.94 12.77
CA LYS A 133 -9.92 17.78 11.33
C LYS A 133 -8.55 17.62 10.67
N ARG A 134 -8.38 16.64 9.80
CA ARG A 134 -7.13 16.46 9.05
C ARG A 134 -6.84 17.63 8.14
N CYS A 135 -5.62 18.12 8.21
CA CYS A 135 -5.14 19.24 7.37
C CYS A 135 -3.65 19.01 7.07
N ALA A 136 -3.31 18.92 5.78
CA ALA A 136 -1.94 18.66 5.34
C ALA A 136 -0.94 19.73 5.79
N ASP A 137 -1.39 20.98 5.90
CA ASP A 137 -0.56 22.12 6.29
C ASP A 137 -0.47 22.33 7.80
N ALA A 138 -1.14 21.47 8.59
CA ALA A 138 -1.12 21.57 10.05
C ALA A 138 0.18 21.01 10.63
N ASP A 139 0.50 21.48 11.84
CA ASP A 139 1.58 20.92 12.66
C ASP A 139 1.35 19.43 12.92
N VAL A 140 2.46 18.69 13.04
CA VAL A 140 2.47 17.26 13.36
C VAL A 140 1.92 17.02 14.77
N CYS A 141 1.12 15.97 14.92
CA CYS A 141 0.64 15.51 16.23
C CYS A 141 1.69 14.61 16.90
N PHE A 142 1.93 14.86 18.20
CA PHE A 142 2.89 14.11 19.00
C PHE A 142 2.20 13.17 19.99
N SER A 143 2.86 12.08 20.37
CA SER A 143 2.33 11.10 21.33
C SER A 143 2.04 11.74 22.69
N LYS A 144 2.92 12.66 23.12
CA LYS A 144 2.68 13.59 24.23
C LYS A 144 2.35 14.95 23.64
N PRO A 145 1.10 15.34 23.54
CA PRO A 145 0.68 16.48 22.71
C PRO A 145 1.24 17.83 23.14
N THR A 146 1.72 17.93 24.38
CA THR A 146 2.37 19.14 24.94
C THR A 146 3.90 19.09 24.85
N LYS A 147 4.47 18.02 24.25
CA LYS A 147 5.93 17.82 24.11
C LYS A 147 6.32 17.50 22.67
N ARG A 148 6.95 18.46 21.99
CA ARG A 148 7.38 18.34 20.59
C ARG A 148 8.54 17.37 20.37
N ASP A 149 9.23 16.96 21.41
CA ASP A 149 10.32 15.99 21.43
C ASP A 149 9.84 14.53 21.62
N SER A 150 8.55 14.33 21.73
CA SER A 150 7.98 12.99 21.82
C SER A 150 7.74 12.37 20.45
N ALA A 151 7.48 11.05 20.41
CA ALA A 151 7.26 10.34 19.17
C ALA A 151 6.08 10.93 18.35
N VAL A 152 6.25 10.97 17.06
CA VAL A 152 5.21 11.39 16.09
C VAL A 152 4.08 10.37 16.08
N VAL A 153 2.85 10.84 15.99
CA VAL A 153 1.68 9.97 15.84
C VAL A 153 1.46 9.71 14.36
N ALA A 154 1.42 8.44 13.97
CA ALA A 154 1.08 8.02 12.61
C ALA A 154 -0.41 8.29 12.28
N ASP A 155 -0.68 8.69 11.05
CA ASP A 155 -2.05 8.75 10.54
C ASP A 155 -2.46 7.37 10.00
N PRO A 156 -3.42 6.68 10.63
CA PRO A 156 -3.81 5.34 10.21
C PRO A 156 -4.46 5.27 8.82
N THR A 157 -4.79 6.41 8.22
CA THR A 157 -5.33 6.48 6.85
C THR A 157 -4.25 6.68 5.79
N LEU A 158 -3.02 6.97 6.20
CA LEU A 158 -1.86 7.19 5.34
C LEU A 158 -0.75 6.16 5.62
N HIS A 159 -1.15 4.98 6.08
CA HIS A 159 -0.28 3.84 6.29
C HIS A 159 -0.10 3.07 4.99
N ASP A 160 1.14 2.74 4.64
CA ASP A 160 1.49 1.91 3.51
C ASP A 160 2.59 0.91 3.90
N THR A 161 2.94 0.01 3.01
CA THR A 161 3.97 -1.00 3.27
C THR A 161 4.85 -1.17 2.05
N GLU A 162 6.15 -0.95 2.23
CA GLU A 162 7.15 -1.10 1.17
C GLU A 162 7.92 -2.42 1.29
N GLN A 163 8.17 -3.06 0.16
CA GLN A 163 8.99 -4.26 0.08
C GLN A 163 10.40 -3.93 -0.41
N VAL A 164 11.32 -3.78 0.52
CA VAL A 164 12.72 -3.44 0.21
C VAL A 164 13.54 -4.72 0.05
N PRO A 165 14.13 -5.00 -1.14
CA PRO A 165 14.96 -6.19 -1.34
C PRO A 165 16.08 -6.29 -0.31
N LEU A 166 16.34 -7.48 0.23
CA LEU A 166 17.45 -7.70 1.18
C LEU A 166 18.81 -7.28 0.62
N LEU A 167 18.98 -7.30 -0.70
CA LEU A 167 20.21 -6.93 -1.41
C LEU A 167 20.17 -5.48 -1.95
N TYR A 168 19.20 -4.66 -1.51
CA TYR A 168 19.16 -3.25 -1.94
C TYR A 168 20.40 -2.50 -1.44
N PRO A 169 21.14 -1.82 -2.33
CA PRO A 169 22.37 -1.10 -1.95
C PRO A 169 22.07 0.01 -0.92
N GLY A 170 22.73 -0.06 0.24
CA GLY A 170 22.50 0.90 1.33
C GLY A 170 21.31 0.55 2.25
N GLY A 171 20.60 -0.57 2.00
CA GLY A 171 19.55 -1.04 2.88
C GLY A 171 18.25 -0.21 2.85
N ILE A 172 17.50 -0.27 3.94
CA ILE A 172 16.19 0.37 4.06
C ILE A 172 16.30 1.89 3.98
N ASP A 173 17.26 2.49 4.68
CA ASP A 173 17.41 3.95 4.72
C ASP A 173 17.66 4.53 3.33
N ALA A 174 18.57 3.92 2.56
CA ALA A 174 18.84 4.35 1.20
C ALA A 174 17.64 4.16 0.25
N PHE A 175 16.86 3.11 0.48
CA PHE A 175 15.59 2.90 -0.25
C PHE A 175 14.59 4.01 0.08
N MET A 176 14.40 4.31 1.37
CA MET A 176 13.51 5.38 1.81
C MET A 176 13.90 6.72 1.20
N GLU A 177 15.19 7.09 1.26
CA GLU A 177 15.68 8.35 0.70
C GLU A 177 15.48 8.48 -0.80
N LYS A 178 15.64 7.38 -1.54
CA LYS A 178 15.64 7.41 -3.00
C LYS A 178 14.26 7.16 -3.62
N GLU A 179 13.50 6.24 -3.04
CA GLU A 179 12.26 5.75 -3.66
C GLU A 179 10.99 6.26 -2.96
N VAL A 180 11.05 6.65 -1.67
CA VAL A 180 9.87 7.05 -0.89
C VAL A 180 9.84 8.56 -0.62
N LEU A 181 10.88 9.11 -0.02
CA LEU A 181 10.92 10.51 0.41
C LEU A 181 10.78 11.55 -0.72
N PRO A 182 11.20 11.30 -1.97
CA PRO A 182 10.94 12.24 -3.07
C PRO A 182 9.45 12.46 -3.36
N TYR A 183 8.61 11.47 -3.06
CA TYR A 183 7.16 11.52 -3.28
C TYR A 183 6.39 11.86 -1.99
N THR A 184 6.90 11.42 -0.86
CA THR A 184 6.32 11.62 0.49
C THR A 184 7.38 12.08 1.47
N PRO A 185 7.74 13.39 1.47
CA PRO A 185 8.89 13.90 2.24
C PRO A 185 8.77 13.76 3.75
N ASP A 186 7.56 13.57 4.27
CA ASP A 186 7.26 13.42 5.69
C ASP A 186 7.05 11.95 6.11
N ALA A 187 7.30 11.00 5.20
CA ALA A 187 7.19 9.58 5.52
C ALA A 187 8.29 9.14 6.49
N PHE A 188 7.94 8.24 7.39
CA PHE A 188 8.86 7.63 8.35
C PHE A 188 8.50 6.17 8.58
N TYR A 189 9.44 5.41 9.12
CA TYR A 189 9.21 4.03 9.54
C TYR A 189 9.84 3.77 10.91
N ASN A 190 9.37 2.72 11.59
CA ASN A 190 10.00 2.24 12.82
C ASN A 190 10.73 0.93 12.52
N ALA A 191 12.03 0.89 12.81
CA ALA A 191 12.87 -0.28 12.55
C ALA A 191 12.42 -1.54 13.34
N GLU A 192 11.73 -1.37 14.47
CA GLU A 192 11.22 -2.48 15.29
C GLU A 192 10.04 -3.20 14.62
N ASP A 193 9.33 -2.54 13.71
CA ASP A 193 8.15 -3.08 13.02
C ASP A 193 8.50 -3.74 11.67
N VAL A 194 9.80 -3.70 11.30
CA VAL A 194 10.27 -4.28 10.04
C VAL A 194 10.32 -5.81 10.14
N VAL A 195 9.69 -6.48 9.20
CA VAL A 195 9.63 -7.95 9.13
C VAL A 195 10.33 -8.45 7.87
N VAL A 196 11.14 -9.50 7.99
CA VAL A 196 11.76 -10.15 6.84
C VAL A 196 10.80 -11.16 6.22
N GLY A 197 10.55 -10.99 4.92
CA GLY A 197 9.75 -11.89 4.11
C GLY A 197 10.55 -12.54 2.99
N TYR A 198 9.99 -13.57 2.38
CA TYR A 198 10.54 -14.25 1.20
C TYR A 198 9.44 -14.50 0.18
N GLU A 199 9.67 -14.09 -1.06
CA GLU A 199 8.72 -14.30 -2.14
C GLU A 199 9.42 -14.80 -3.40
N LEU A 200 8.85 -15.83 -4.04
CA LEU A 200 9.31 -16.36 -5.31
C LEU A 200 8.47 -15.78 -6.45
N SER A 201 8.92 -14.70 -7.05
CA SER A 201 8.24 -14.09 -8.19
C SER A 201 8.63 -14.78 -9.50
N PHE A 202 7.88 -15.82 -9.89
CA PHE A 202 8.07 -16.49 -11.18
C PHE A 202 7.89 -15.56 -12.36
N THR A 203 6.97 -14.63 -12.27
CA THR A 203 6.69 -13.64 -13.32
C THR A 203 7.92 -12.79 -13.63
N LYS A 204 8.64 -12.33 -12.61
CA LYS A 204 9.85 -11.52 -12.76
C LYS A 204 10.92 -12.20 -13.62
N TYR A 205 11.06 -13.54 -13.48
CA TYR A 205 12.17 -14.28 -14.08
C TYR A 205 11.80 -15.01 -15.38
N PHE A 206 10.53 -15.35 -15.56
CA PHE A 206 10.07 -16.20 -16.64
C PHE A 206 9.03 -15.53 -17.56
N TYR A 207 8.50 -14.37 -17.18
CA TYR A 207 7.58 -13.64 -18.03
C TYR A 207 8.30 -13.14 -19.28
N LYS A 208 7.73 -13.47 -20.42
CA LYS A 208 8.12 -12.91 -21.70
C LYS A 208 6.96 -12.08 -22.20
N PRO A 209 7.12 -10.75 -22.33
CA PRO A 209 6.08 -9.93 -22.90
C PRO A 209 5.75 -10.42 -24.31
N ALA A 210 4.46 -10.54 -24.61
CA ALA A 210 4.02 -10.83 -25.97
C ALA A 210 4.46 -9.66 -26.87
N GLN A 211 5.11 -9.97 -27.98
CA GLN A 211 5.37 -8.95 -29.00
C GLN A 211 4.02 -8.46 -29.54
N LEU A 212 3.74 -7.20 -29.30
CA LEU A 212 2.56 -6.58 -29.90
C LEU A 212 2.75 -6.51 -31.40
N ARG A 213 1.73 -6.94 -32.13
CA ARG A 213 1.70 -6.83 -33.59
C ARG A 213 1.65 -5.34 -33.96
N SER A 214 2.28 -5.00 -35.09
CA SER A 214 2.20 -3.63 -35.59
C SER A 214 0.76 -3.28 -35.99
N ILE A 215 0.40 -2.01 -35.92
CA ILE A 215 -0.91 -1.55 -36.41
C ILE A 215 -1.08 -1.87 -37.87
N ALA A 216 -0.01 -1.79 -38.65
CA ALA A 216 -0.01 -2.13 -40.09
C ALA A 216 -0.39 -3.60 -40.32
N ASP A 217 0.19 -4.55 -39.55
CA ASP A 217 -0.15 -5.97 -39.67
C ASP A 217 -1.61 -6.23 -39.29
N ILE A 218 -2.09 -5.60 -38.24
CA ILE A 218 -3.49 -5.71 -37.80
C ILE A 218 -4.44 -5.17 -38.89
N THR A 219 -4.12 -4.01 -39.46
CA THR A 219 -4.91 -3.39 -40.52
C THR A 219 -4.94 -4.27 -41.78
N THR A 220 -3.81 -4.87 -42.12
CA THR A 220 -3.73 -5.80 -43.26
C THR A 220 -4.61 -7.03 -43.06
N ASP A 221 -4.61 -7.60 -41.86
CA ASP A 221 -5.48 -8.74 -41.53
C ASP A 221 -6.96 -8.36 -41.55
N ILE A 222 -7.33 -7.19 -41.02
CA ILE A 222 -8.70 -6.69 -41.07
C ILE A 222 -9.18 -6.53 -42.49
N ASN A 223 -8.39 -5.86 -43.37
CA ASN A 223 -8.72 -5.69 -44.78
C ASN A 223 -8.86 -7.04 -45.48
N GLY A 224 -7.98 -8.00 -45.19
CA GLY A 224 -8.06 -9.35 -45.76
C GLY A 224 -9.32 -10.12 -45.32
N ILE A 225 -9.82 -9.89 -44.10
CA ILE A 225 -11.08 -10.45 -43.62
C ILE A 225 -12.28 -9.77 -44.32
N GLU A 226 -12.25 -8.44 -44.44
CA GLU A 226 -13.30 -7.69 -45.14
C GLU A 226 -13.45 -8.14 -46.60
N ASP A 227 -12.34 -8.32 -47.31
CA ASP A 227 -12.37 -8.77 -48.72
C ASP A 227 -12.93 -10.19 -48.86
N LYS A 228 -12.58 -11.09 -47.96
CA LYS A 228 -13.22 -12.43 -47.87
C LYS A 228 -14.71 -12.34 -47.62
N LEU A 229 -15.12 -11.47 -46.70
CA LEU A 229 -16.53 -11.27 -46.38
C LEU A 229 -17.32 -10.72 -47.58
N LYS A 230 -16.74 -9.75 -48.30
CA LYS A 230 -17.31 -9.22 -49.57
C LYS A 230 -17.46 -10.33 -50.62
N GLY A 231 -16.47 -11.24 -50.73
CA GLY A 231 -16.56 -12.41 -51.60
C GLY A 231 -17.73 -13.33 -51.25
N VAL A 232 -17.82 -13.71 -49.99
CA VAL A 232 -18.90 -14.57 -49.48
C VAL A 232 -20.29 -13.91 -49.67
N LEU A 233 -20.41 -12.61 -49.44
CA LEU A 233 -21.65 -11.88 -49.66
C LEU A 233 -22.06 -11.86 -51.14
N LYS A 234 -21.11 -11.68 -52.06
CA LYS A 234 -21.37 -11.78 -53.50
C LYS A 234 -21.87 -13.16 -53.89
N ASP A 235 -21.26 -14.22 -53.36
CA ASP A 235 -21.66 -15.62 -53.64
C ASP A 235 -23.06 -15.91 -53.09
N ILE A 236 -23.43 -15.36 -51.95
CA ILE A 236 -24.78 -15.53 -51.35
C ILE A 236 -25.83 -14.75 -52.13
N LEU A 237 -25.53 -13.53 -52.51
CA LEU A 237 -26.47 -12.64 -53.21
C LEU A 237 -26.56 -12.94 -54.73
N LYS A 238 -25.71 -13.83 -55.28
CA LYS A 238 -25.63 -14.18 -56.71
C LYS A 238 -25.54 -12.95 -57.64
N VAL A 239 -24.78 -11.92 -57.22
CA VAL A 239 -24.54 -10.71 -57.98
C VAL A 239 -23.08 -10.66 -58.42
#